data_9675da9f1516f03840a04270e2ae8391
#
_entry.id   9675da9f1516f03840a04270e2ae8391
#
_cell.length_a   1.000
_cell.length_b   1.000
_cell.length_c   1.000
_cell.angle_alpha   90.00
_cell.angle_beta   90.00
_cell.angle_gamma   90.00
#
_symmetry.space_group_name_H-M   'P 1'
#
loop_
_entity.id
_entity.type
_entity.pdbx_description
1 polymer ?
#
loop_
_entity_poly.entity_id
_entity_poly.type
_entity_poly.pdbx_seq_one_letter_code
_entity_poly.pdbx_strand_id
1 'polypeptide(L)'
;MSEFIKLGNKIVTKPIGLDYDLINGKVYNLKYNRYEGTSYFEEDGSLNLPSKVYLTEDDKTFIHRVNTYFEKTSKLSTGVMLSGIKGTGKTVMAKVIARNSGLPVIVVNEDFPTSKINDFFCKFSHPVAVIFDEVDKHWDTEDLLGWLDGVQTNAKKLVLFTCNNEDKVNSYLKDRCSRVRYNRHFEANDNARFLKEILKDKGIAENDIEETYDFVVSNFNLLSIDNILSFIDEKLMFSELSNKDILKDMNIVNKNGKHSEDDLESDSEVTTINFDEDDDDEDDYTPCDC
;
A
#
# COMPACT_ATOMS: atom_id res chain seq x y z
N MET A 1 12.82 6.82 30.83
CA MET A 1 12.84 8.28 30.53
C MET A 1 12.53 8.43 29.07
N SER A 2 11.56 9.24 28.76
CA SER A 2 11.11 9.48 27.37
C SER A 2 12.18 10.23 26.60
N GLU A 3 12.39 9.87 25.35
CA GLU A 3 13.40 10.45 24.45
C GLU A 3 12.82 11.51 23.51
N PHE A 4 11.50 11.72 23.57
CA PHE A 4 10.78 12.59 22.66
C PHE A 4 9.93 13.64 23.39
N ILE A 5 9.65 14.75 22.69
CA ILE A 5 8.68 15.77 23.10
C ILE A 5 7.69 16.03 21.97
N LYS A 6 6.46 16.41 22.35
CA LYS A 6 5.42 16.82 21.40
C LYS A 6 5.31 18.32 21.34
N LEU A 7 5.47 18.89 20.14
CA LEU A 7 5.31 20.31 19.83
C LEU A 7 4.19 20.45 18.79
N GLY A 8 2.96 20.71 19.24
CA GLY A 8 1.78 20.65 18.39
C GLY A 8 1.53 19.22 17.89
N ASN A 9 1.54 19.01 16.58
CA ASN A 9 1.45 17.69 15.92
C ASN A 9 2.82 17.05 15.61
N LYS A 10 3.94 17.77 15.90
CA LYS A 10 5.29 17.24 15.72
C LYS A 10 5.81 16.61 17.00
N ILE A 11 6.51 15.48 16.84
CA ILE A 11 7.23 14.79 17.92
C ILE A 11 8.70 14.76 17.53
N VAL A 12 9.52 15.39 18.36
CA VAL A 12 10.96 15.55 18.10
C VAL A 12 11.79 14.94 19.21
N THR A 13 13.07 14.64 18.94
CA THR A 13 14.00 14.20 19.98
C THR A 13 14.16 15.27 21.05
N LYS A 14 14.14 14.81 22.29
CA LYS A 14 14.09 15.62 23.49
C LYS A 14 15.30 16.55 23.67
N PRO A 15 15.09 17.85 23.81
CA PRO A 15 15.98 18.65 24.63
C PRO A 15 15.78 18.27 26.10
N ILE A 16 16.84 18.31 26.88
CA ILE A 16 16.85 17.94 28.31
C ILE A 16 15.64 18.57 29.04
N GLY A 17 14.71 17.73 29.55
CA GLY A 17 13.65 18.18 30.46
C GLY A 17 12.18 17.91 30.10
N LEU A 18 11.87 17.39 28.88
CA LEU A 18 10.48 17.10 28.47
C LEU A 18 10.35 15.69 27.92
N ASP A 19 9.41 14.89 28.42
CA ASP A 19 9.22 13.49 28.05
C ASP A 19 7.96 13.29 27.19
N TYR A 20 8.08 12.50 26.11
CA TYR A 20 6.97 11.98 25.35
C TYR A 20 7.24 10.51 24.99
N ASP A 21 6.37 9.60 25.43
CA ASP A 21 6.47 8.21 25.07
C ASP A 21 5.57 7.91 23.86
N LEU A 22 6.09 7.14 22.90
CA LEU A 22 5.26 6.64 21.80
C LEU A 22 4.18 5.73 22.37
N ILE A 23 2.94 5.97 21.94
CA ILE A 23 1.76 5.29 22.48
C ILE A 23 1.50 4.03 21.66
N ASN A 24 1.31 2.89 22.35
CA ASN A 24 0.93 1.63 21.72
C ASN A 24 -0.34 1.77 20.87
N GLY A 25 -0.30 1.17 19.67
CA GLY A 25 -1.42 1.22 18.72
C GLY A 25 -1.55 2.52 17.93
N LYS A 26 -0.78 3.57 18.25
CA LYS A 26 -0.74 4.80 17.46
C LYS A 26 0.28 4.72 16.32
N VAL A 27 0.05 5.55 15.32
CA VAL A 27 0.83 5.63 14.08
C VAL A 27 1.59 6.95 14.04
N TYR A 28 2.86 6.87 13.67
CA TYR A 28 3.77 7.99 13.58
C TYR A 28 4.49 7.96 12.24
N ASN A 29 4.43 9.06 11.49
CA ASN A 29 5.22 9.24 10.27
C ASN A 29 6.59 9.80 10.63
N LEU A 30 7.65 9.04 10.35
CA LEU A 30 9.02 9.50 10.52
C LEU A 30 9.43 10.34 9.31
N LYS A 31 9.76 11.61 9.55
CA LYS A 31 10.14 12.59 8.55
C LYS A 31 11.51 13.21 8.85
N TYR A 32 12.12 13.75 7.81
CA TYR A 32 13.39 14.45 7.90
C TYR A 32 13.30 15.86 7.34
N ASN A 33 13.66 16.84 8.16
CA ASN A 33 13.80 18.22 7.71
C ASN A 33 15.22 18.43 7.16
N ARG A 34 15.35 18.50 5.84
CA ARG A 34 16.65 18.66 5.16
C ARG A 34 17.32 20.00 5.46
N TYR A 35 16.56 21.07 5.74
CA TYR A 35 17.10 22.41 6.04
C TYR A 35 17.71 22.48 7.44
N GLU A 36 17.07 21.83 8.41
CA GLU A 36 17.52 21.83 9.81
C GLU A 36 18.40 20.62 10.14
N GLY A 37 18.47 19.62 9.27
CA GLY A 37 19.16 18.35 9.52
C GLY A 37 18.54 17.52 10.64
N THR A 38 17.25 17.72 10.95
CA THR A 38 16.57 17.12 12.10
C THR A 38 15.54 16.08 11.68
N SER A 39 15.46 14.99 12.46
CA SER A 39 14.42 13.97 12.34
C SER A 39 13.29 14.25 13.32
N TYR A 40 12.04 14.04 12.90
CA TYR A 40 10.88 14.24 13.76
C TYR A 40 9.76 13.27 13.37
N PHE A 41 8.81 13.07 14.29
CA PHE A 41 7.57 12.36 14.03
C PHE A 41 6.42 13.32 13.88
N GLU A 42 5.50 12.98 12.96
CA GLU A 42 4.13 13.48 12.96
C GLU A 42 3.21 12.36 13.39
N GLU A 43 2.36 12.62 14.40
CA GLU A 43 1.33 11.67 14.81
C GLU A 43 0.29 11.59 13.70
N ASP A 44 0.14 10.41 13.11
CA ASP A 44 -0.92 10.10 12.14
C ASP A 44 -2.07 9.40 12.90
N GLY A 45 -3.31 9.75 12.57
CA GLY A 45 -4.46 9.21 13.27
C GLY A 45 -4.67 7.72 13.04
N SER A 46 -4.23 7.18 11.90
CA SER A 46 -4.49 5.79 11.51
C SER A 46 -3.52 5.26 10.45
N LEU A 47 -3.49 3.93 10.29
CA LEU A 47 -2.74 3.26 9.23
C LEU A 47 -3.38 3.36 7.84
N ASN A 48 -4.49 4.12 7.69
CA ASN A 48 -5.23 4.19 6.43
C ASN A 48 -5.48 2.80 5.83
N LEU A 49 -6.01 1.89 6.65
CA LEU A 49 -6.48 0.59 6.18
C LEU A 49 -7.85 0.75 5.51
N PRO A 50 -8.16 -0.04 4.47
CA PRO A 50 -9.50 -0.13 3.93
C PRO A 50 -10.52 -0.48 5.02
N SER A 51 -11.78 -0.05 4.85
CA SER A 51 -12.86 -0.36 5.79
C SER A 51 -13.07 -1.87 5.97
N LYS A 52 -12.81 -2.65 4.92
CA LYS A 52 -12.79 -4.11 4.94
C LYS A 52 -11.49 -4.64 4.36
N VAL A 53 -10.84 -5.57 5.07
CA VAL A 53 -9.64 -6.27 4.64
C VAL A 53 -9.97 -7.75 4.50
N TYR A 54 -9.74 -8.31 3.33
CA TYR A 54 -9.95 -9.72 3.05
C TYR A 54 -8.71 -10.53 3.40
N LEU A 55 -8.87 -11.55 4.24
CA LEU A 55 -7.78 -12.39 4.73
C LEU A 55 -8.21 -13.87 4.70
N THR A 56 -7.37 -14.73 4.14
CA THR A 56 -7.53 -16.18 4.25
C THR A 56 -7.13 -16.69 5.63
N GLU A 57 -7.42 -17.94 5.96
CA GLU A 57 -6.93 -18.59 7.17
C GLU A 57 -5.39 -18.70 7.19
N ASP A 58 -4.76 -18.87 6.01
CA ASP A 58 -3.31 -18.83 5.88
C ASP A 58 -2.75 -17.44 6.19
N ASP A 59 -3.42 -16.37 5.72
CA ASP A 59 -3.03 -14.99 6.04
C ASP A 59 -3.12 -14.73 7.56
N LYS A 60 -4.20 -15.15 8.20
CA LYS A 60 -4.38 -15.03 9.66
C LYS A 60 -3.32 -15.82 10.42
N THR A 61 -3.03 -17.03 9.96
CA THR A 61 -1.97 -17.88 10.54
C THR A 61 -0.60 -17.24 10.37
N PHE A 62 -0.30 -16.68 9.21
CA PHE A 62 0.95 -15.95 8.96
C PHE A 62 1.11 -14.76 9.89
N ILE A 63 0.09 -13.90 9.99
CA ILE A 63 0.08 -12.73 10.88
C ILE A 63 0.31 -13.16 12.33
N HIS A 64 -0.41 -14.19 12.77
CA HIS A 64 -0.27 -14.72 14.13
C HIS A 64 1.16 -15.26 14.40
N ARG A 65 1.74 -15.99 13.45
CA ARG A 65 3.12 -16.53 13.59
C ARG A 65 4.15 -15.41 13.70
N VAL A 66 4.04 -14.37 12.87
CA VAL A 66 4.95 -13.21 12.90
C VAL A 66 4.91 -12.54 14.26
N ASN A 67 3.72 -12.17 14.73
CA ASN A 67 3.55 -11.43 15.98
C ASN A 67 3.95 -12.28 17.21
N THR A 68 3.54 -13.55 17.24
CA THR A 68 3.92 -14.47 18.31
C THR A 68 5.43 -14.69 18.38
N TYR A 69 6.10 -14.83 17.23
CA TYR A 69 7.55 -14.96 17.21
C TYR A 69 8.22 -13.69 17.71
N PHE A 70 7.79 -12.51 17.24
CA PHE A 70 8.32 -11.23 17.71
C PHE A 70 8.17 -11.08 19.22
N GLU A 71 7.02 -11.42 19.77
CA GLU A 71 6.77 -11.34 21.21
C GLU A 71 7.72 -12.25 22.01
N LYS A 72 7.85 -13.51 21.59
CA LYS A 72 8.57 -14.56 22.34
C LYS A 72 10.09 -14.57 22.13
N THR A 73 10.58 -14.01 21.02
CA THR A 73 12.01 -14.05 20.72
C THR A 73 12.81 -13.11 21.61
N SER A 74 14.05 -13.48 21.91
CA SER A 74 15.05 -12.60 22.54
C SER A 74 15.79 -11.71 21.52
N LYS A 75 15.59 -11.93 20.22
CA LYS A 75 16.24 -11.13 19.18
C LYS A 75 15.69 -9.70 19.16
N LEU A 76 16.58 -8.75 18.91
CA LEU A 76 16.22 -7.32 18.87
C LEU A 76 15.52 -6.90 17.57
N SER A 77 15.68 -7.67 16.49
CA SER A 77 15.00 -7.36 15.22
C SER A 77 14.29 -8.59 14.67
N THR A 78 13.09 -8.39 14.16
CA THR A 78 12.33 -9.39 13.40
C THR A 78 11.89 -8.73 12.09
N GLY A 79 12.57 -9.06 11.01
CA GLY A 79 12.23 -8.57 9.67
C GLY A 79 11.20 -9.45 8.98
N VAL A 80 10.28 -8.82 8.26
CA VAL A 80 9.29 -9.43 7.37
C VAL A 80 9.40 -8.74 6.02
N MET A 81 9.61 -9.51 4.96
CA MET A 81 9.57 -9.03 3.58
C MET A 81 8.26 -9.48 2.93
N LEU A 82 7.54 -8.54 2.35
CA LEU A 82 6.33 -8.77 1.56
C LEU A 82 6.64 -8.33 0.13
N SER A 83 6.91 -9.28 -0.73
CA SER A 83 7.37 -9.03 -2.11
C SER A 83 6.33 -9.43 -3.14
N GLY A 84 6.48 -8.98 -4.37
CA GLY A 84 5.64 -9.37 -5.50
C GLY A 84 4.97 -8.20 -6.22
N ILE A 85 4.01 -8.49 -7.09
CA ILE A 85 3.44 -7.55 -8.05
C ILE A 85 2.70 -6.40 -7.35
N LYS A 86 2.75 -5.20 -7.93
CA LYS A 86 2.02 -4.01 -7.44
C LYS A 86 0.50 -4.27 -7.43
N GLY A 87 -0.19 -3.76 -6.41
CA GLY A 87 -1.66 -3.88 -6.29
C GLY A 87 -2.16 -5.21 -5.71
N THR A 88 -1.28 -6.10 -5.25
CA THR A 88 -1.64 -7.42 -4.68
C THR A 88 -1.89 -7.41 -3.16
N GLY A 89 -1.78 -6.26 -2.49
CA GLY A 89 -2.12 -6.13 -1.07
C GLY A 89 -0.94 -6.15 -0.09
N LYS A 90 0.32 -6.10 -0.56
CA LYS A 90 1.53 -6.11 0.29
C LYS A 90 1.51 -5.06 1.40
N THR A 91 1.28 -3.78 1.03
CA THR A 91 1.24 -2.67 1.99
C THR A 91 0.09 -2.83 2.98
N VAL A 92 -1.07 -3.35 2.54
CA VAL A 92 -2.19 -3.67 3.44
C VAL A 92 -1.79 -4.75 4.43
N MET A 93 -1.15 -5.83 3.98
CA MET A 93 -0.66 -6.91 4.86
C MET A 93 0.36 -6.39 5.87
N ALA A 94 1.32 -5.54 5.45
CA ALA A 94 2.28 -4.91 6.37
C ALA A 94 1.56 -4.11 7.47
N LYS A 95 0.59 -3.29 7.08
CA LYS A 95 -0.21 -2.50 8.03
C LYS A 95 -1.03 -3.37 8.98
N VAL A 96 -1.59 -4.47 8.50
CA VAL A 96 -2.34 -5.43 9.34
C VAL A 96 -1.43 -6.12 10.35
N ILE A 97 -0.24 -6.58 9.94
CA ILE A 97 0.75 -7.16 10.85
C ILE A 97 1.15 -6.15 11.93
N ALA A 98 1.47 -4.91 11.52
CA ALA A 98 1.84 -3.84 12.44
C ALA A 98 0.72 -3.52 13.45
N ARG A 99 -0.53 -3.39 12.98
CA ARG A 99 -1.69 -3.15 13.83
C ARG A 99 -1.90 -4.26 14.86
N ASN A 100 -1.78 -5.52 14.42
CA ASN A 100 -1.98 -6.68 15.31
C ASN A 100 -0.82 -6.88 16.30
N SER A 101 0.33 -6.23 16.11
CA SER A 101 1.41 -6.26 17.09
C SER A 101 1.09 -5.49 18.37
N GLY A 102 0.13 -4.56 18.31
CA GLY A 102 -0.21 -3.67 19.42
C GLY A 102 0.86 -2.63 19.76
N LEU A 103 1.95 -2.56 18.99
CA LEU A 103 3.07 -1.64 19.21
C LEU A 103 2.77 -0.23 18.68
N PRO A 104 3.56 0.79 19.07
CA PRO A 104 3.63 2.02 18.32
C PRO A 104 4.11 1.70 16.89
N VAL A 105 3.42 2.21 15.88
CA VAL A 105 3.75 1.95 14.48
C VAL A 105 4.44 3.17 13.89
N ILE A 106 5.62 2.98 13.33
CA ILE A 106 6.39 4.02 12.65
C ILE A 106 6.37 3.72 11.16
N VAL A 107 5.81 4.62 10.37
CA VAL A 107 5.92 4.61 8.91
C VAL A 107 7.06 5.53 8.53
N VAL A 108 8.08 4.98 7.89
CA VAL A 108 9.23 5.78 7.47
C VAL A 108 8.92 6.41 6.13
N ASN A 109 8.97 7.74 6.08
CA ASN A 109 8.71 8.49 4.85
C ASN A 109 9.82 8.23 3.82
N GLU A 110 9.47 8.12 2.55
CA GLU A 110 10.39 7.85 1.43
C GLU A 110 11.52 8.87 1.30
N ASP A 111 11.30 10.10 1.74
CA ASP A 111 12.30 11.17 1.78
C ASP A 111 13.29 11.07 2.94
N PHE A 112 13.11 10.12 3.86
CA PHE A 112 13.99 9.96 5.01
C PHE A 112 15.35 9.38 4.58
N PRO A 113 16.49 10.02 4.89
CA PRO A 113 17.80 9.52 4.48
C PRO A 113 18.11 8.16 5.12
N THR A 114 18.37 7.14 4.30
CA THR A 114 18.66 5.77 4.78
C THR A 114 19.85 5.75 5.74
N SER A 115 20.90 6.53 5.46
CA SER A 115 22.09 6.66 6.30
C SER A 115 21.81 7.19 7.72
N LYS A 116 20.65 7.81 7.95
CA LYS A 116 20.22 8.32 9.28
C LYS A 116 19.37 7.35 10.08
N ILE A 117 18.93 6.24 9.46
CA ILE A 117 18.04 5.24 10.09
C ILE A 117 18.69 4.68 11.37
N ASN A 118 19.96 4.25 11.29
CA ASN A 118 20.64 3.66 12.42
C ASN A 118 20.79 4.65 13.57
N ASP A 119 21.29 5.86 13.30
CA ASP A 119 21.49 6.92 14.29
C ASP A 119 20.18 7.35 14.97
N PHE A 120 19.06 7.25 14.23
CA PHE A 120 17.76 7.60 14.75
C PHE A 120 17.23 6.50 15.67
N PHE A 121 17.21 5.26 15.20
CA PHE A 121 16.61 4.15 15.95
C PHE A 121 17.49 3.60 17.09
N CYS A 122 18.80 3.89 17.13
CA CYS A 122 19.65 3.53 18.28
C CYS A 122 19.23 4.21 19.59
N LYS A 123 18.49 5.31 19.48
CA LYS A 123 17.97 6.08 20.64
C LYS A 123 16.71 5.45 21.26
N PHE A 124 16.12 4.45 20.62
CA PHE A 124 14.89 3.84 21.12
C PHE A 124 15.16 2.86 22.24
N SER A 125 14.40 2.98 23.32
CA SER A 125 14.36 2.04 24.43
C SER A 125 13.08 1.16 24.45
N HIS A 126 12.07 1.50 23.65
CA HIS A 126 10.78 0.81 23.62
C HIS A 126 10.60 -0.01 22.32
N PRO A 127 9.89 -1.16 22.39
CA PRO A 127 9.56 -1.92 21.20
C PRO A 127 8.68 -1.11 20.24
N VAL A 128 8.94 -1.22 18.93
CA VAL A 128 8.20 -0.54 17.86
C VAL A 128 8.00 -1.44 16.65
N ALA A 129 6.91 -1.22 15.91
CA ALA A 129 6.74 -1.74 14.55
C ALA A 129 7.14 -0.66 13.54
N VAL A 130 7.97 -1.01 12.57
CA VAL A 130 8.49 -0.05 11.58
C VAL A 130 8.14 -0.54 10.18
N ILE A 131 7.53 0.32 9.38
CA ILE A 131 7.13 0.02 8.00
C ILE A 131 8.01 0.81 7.04
N PHE A 132 8.66 0.10 6.12
CA PHE A 132 9.33 0.64 4.93
C PHE A 132 8.56 0.19 3.71
N ASP A 133 7.89 1.10 3.04
CA ASP A 133 7.13 0.80 1.84
C ASP A 133 8.01 0.95 0.59
N GLU A 134 7.85 0.04 -0.38
CA GLU A 134 8.56 0.02 -1.67
C GLU A 134 10.10 0.16 -1.54
N VAL A 135 10.71 -0.72 -0.71
CA VAL A 135 12.16 -0.64 -0.42
C VAL A 135 13.06 -0.75 -1.66
N ASP A 136 12.56 -1.35 -2.73
CA ASP A 136 13.23 -1.46 -4.02
C ASP A 136 13.31 -0.14 -4.80
N LYS A 137 12.59 0.89 -4.38
CA LYS A 137 12.54 2.20 -5.06
C LYS A 137 13.19 3.32 -4.27
N HIS A 138 12.95 3.36 -2.96
CA HIS A 138 13.23 4.55 -2.14
C HIS A 138 14.41 4.38 -1.19
N TRP A 139 14.92 3.14 -1.00
CA TRP A 139 15.84 2.85 0.10
C TRP A 139 17.16 2.23 -0.39
N ASP A 140 18.27 2.71 0.16
CA ASP A 140 19.52 1.97 0.06
C ASP A 140 19.48 0.79 1.04
N THR A 141 19.31 -0.40 0.48
CA THR A 141 19.14 -1.61 1.28
C THR A 141 20.43 -2.08 1.95
N GLU A 142 21.62 -1.57 1.55
CA GLU A 142 22.88 -1.82 2.26
C GLU A 142 22.92 -1.07 3.59
N ASP A 143 22.50 0.18 3.62
CA ASP A 143 22.44 0.99 4.86
C ASP A 143 21.50 0.36 5.90
N LEU A 144 20.44 -0.34 5.47
CA LEU A 144 19.51 -1.02 6.37
C LEU A 144 20.09 -2.27 7.04
N LEU A 145 21.14 -2.88 6.47
CA LEU A 145 21.74 -4.11 7.00
C LEU A 145 22.32 -3.90 8.41
N GLY A 146 23.10 -2.84 8.58
CA GLY A 146 23.74 -2.53 9.88
C GLY A 146 22.71 -2.29 10.99
N TRP A 147 21.61 -1.65 10.64
CA TRP A 147 20.52 -1.40 11.57
C TRP A 147 19.77 -2.68 11.97
N LEU A 148 19.52 -3.59 11.03
CA LEU A 148 18.84 -4.86 11.29
C LEU A 148 19.69 -5.84 12.10
N ASP A 149 21.01 -5.83 11.92
CA ASP A 149 21.91 -6.68 12.69
C ASP A 149 21.96 -6.30 14.19
N GLY A 150 21.38 -5.19 14.57
CA GLY A 150 21.12 -4.83 15.96
C GLY A 150 22.34 -4.42 16.76
N VAL A 151 23.48 -4.09 16.10
CA VAL A 151 24.76 -3.77 16.77
C VAL A 151 24.66 -2.56 17.68
N GLN A 152 23.73 -1.66 17.44
CA GLN A 152 23.58 -0.39 18.16
C GLN A 152 22.16 -0.14 18.70
N THR A 153 21.31 -1.18 18.82
CA THR A 153 19.91 -0.97 19.23
C THR A 153 19.63 -1.57 20.59
N ASN A 154 18.90 -0.83 21.42
CA ASN A 154 18.51 -1.24 22.77
C ASN A 154 17.04 -1.75 22.84
N ALA A 155 16.25 -1.58 21.78
CA ALA A 155 14.84 -1.93 21.74
C ALA A 155 14.51 -2.95 20.65
N LYS A 156 13.52 -3.80 20.91
CA LYS A 156 12.98 -4.74 19.92
C LYS A 156 12.28 -3.99 18.78
N LYS A 157 12.47 -4.45 17.55
CA LYS A 157 11.84 -3.90 16.34
C LYS A 157 11.21 -4.99 15.50
N LEU A 158 9.93 -4.82 15.20
CA LEU A 158 9.23 -5.55 14.14
C LEU A 158 9.35 -4.73 12.86
N VAL A 159 10.13 -5.18 11.91
CA VAL A 159 10.42 -4.42 10.69
C VAL A 159 9.72 -5.05 9.51
N LEU A 160 8.87 -4.26 8.85
CA LEU A 160 8.01 -4.69 7.75
C LEU A 160 8.46 -3.97 6.48
N PHE A 161 8.90 -4.75 5.50
CA PHE A 161 9.32 -4.25 4.20
C PHE A 161 8.30 -4.66 3.14
N THR A 162 7.94 -3.75 2.25
CA THR A 162 7.28 -4.10 1.00
C THR A 162 8.23 -3.89 -0.18
N CYS A 163 8.10 -4.73 -1.21
CA CYS A 163 8.97 -4.72 -2.37
C CYS A 163 8.19 -5.16 -3.62
N ASN A 164 8.35 -4.42 -4.72
CA ASN A 164 7.75 -4.81 -6.00
C ASN A 164 8.73 -5.61 -6.87
N ASN A 165 10.03 -5.36 -6.71
CA ASN A 165 11.08 -6.07 -7.46
C ASN A 165 12.20 -6.53 -6.52
N GLU A 166 12.21 -7.83 -6.20
CA GLU A 166 13.21 -8.41 -5.32
C GLU A 166 14.64 -8.34 -5.86
N ASP A 167 14.84 -8.24 -7.17
CA ASP A 167 16.19 -8.18 -7.76
C ASP A 167 16.90 -6.86 -7.44
N LYS A 168 16.13 -5.83 -7.11
CA LYS A 168 16.66 -4.53 -6.67
C LYS A 168 16.98 -4.46 -5.18
N VAL A 169 16.57 -5.47 -4.41
CA VAL A 169 16.84 -5.56 -2.97
C VAL A 169 18.13 -6.34 -2.77
N ASN A 170 19.05 -5.78 -1.98
CA ASN A 170 20.33 -6.44 -1.68
C ASN A 170 20.12 -7.87 -1.15
N SER A 171 20.81 -8.85 -1.74
CA SER A 171 20.70 -10.26 -1.39
C SER A 171 21.02 -10.52 0.07
N TYR A 172 21.99 -9.81 0.64
CA TYR A 172 22.36 -9.94 2.06
C TYR A 172 21.23 -9.54 3.03
N LEU A 173 20.26 -8.74 2.56
CA LEU A 173 19.06 -8.43 3.35
C LEU A 173 18.14 -9.66 3.42
N LYS A 174 17.99 -10.38 2.30
CA LYS A 174 17.05 -11.51 2.14
C LYS A 174 17.64 -12.84 2.67
N ASP A 175 18.93 -13.07 2.48
CA ASP A 175 19.56 -14.38 2.67
C ASP A 175 19.79 -14.78 4.13
N ARG A 176 19.57 -13.86 5.07
CA ARG A 176 19.78 -14.14 6.51
C ARG A 176 18.48 -14.05 7.29
N CYS A 177 18.02 -15.21 7.82
CA CYS A 177 16.88 -15.26 8.73
C CYS A 177 17.08 -14.45 10.04
N SER A 178 18.30 -13.98 10.32
CA SER A 178 18.55 -13.07 11.44
C SER A 178 18.11 -11.63 11.12
N ARG A 179 18.00 -11.27 9.85
CA ARG A 179 17.58 -9.97 9.34
C ARG A 179 16.12 -9.99 8.89
N VAL A 180 15.84 -10.75 7.82
CA VAL A 180 14.48 -11.01 7.33
C VAL A 180 14.14 -12.46 7.65
N ARG A 181 13.28 -12.64 8.64
CA ARG A 181 12.87 -13.97 9.09
C ARG A 181 11.77 -14.54 8.25
N TYR A 182 10.86 -13.71 7.79
CA TYR A 182 9.72 -14.11 7.00
C TYR A 182 9.79 -13.39 5.64
N ASN A 183 9.67 -14.17 4.58
CA ASN A 183 9.49 -13.66 3.23
C ASN A 183 8.19 -14.25 2.68
N ARG A 184 7.25 -13.38 2.25
CA ARG A 184 6.00 -13.79 1.62
C ARG A 184 5.87 -13.11 0.28
N HIS A 185 5.73 -13.94 -0.76
CA HIS A 185 5.55 -13.48 -2.13
C HIS A 185 4.08 -13.38 -2.50
N PHE A 186 3.71 -12.36 -3.27
CA PHE A 186 2.35 -12.07 -3.75
C PHE A 186 2.33 -12.11 -5.27
N GLU A 187 1.51 -12.99 -5.82
CA GLU A 187 1.37 -13.19 -7.26
C GLU A 187 0.19 -12.43 -7.86
N ALA A 188 0.18 -12.30 -9.20
CA ALA A 188 -0.82 -11.55 -9.95
C ALA A 188 -2.27 -12.03 -9.69
N ASN A 189 -2.42 -13.33 -9.44
CA ASN A 189 -3.74 -13.98 -9.30
C ASN A 189 -4.12 -14.27 -7.84
N ASP A 190 -3.31 -13.89 -6.86
CA ASP A 190 -3.56 -14.20 -5.45
C ASP A 190 -4.91 -13.68 -4.94
N ASN A 191 -5.38 -12.56 -5.48
CA ASN A 191 -6.65 -11.96 -5.07
C ASN A 191 -7.88 -12.70 -5.62
N ALA A 192 -7.72 -13.66 -6.55
CA ALA A 192 -8.83 -14.50 -7.00
C ALA A 192 -9.54 -15.22 -5.84
N ARG A 193 -8.78 -15.57 -4.79
CA ARG A 193 -9.30 -16.22 -3.58
C ARG A 193 -10.32 -15.39 -2.80
N PHE A 194 -10.31 -14.05 -2.99
CA PHE A 194 -11.26 -13.14 -2.34
C PHE A 194 -12.39 -12.68 -3.25
N LEU A 195 -12.26 -12.92 -4.56
CA LEU A 195 -13.14 -12.31 -5.58
C LEU A 195 -14.62 -12.60 -5.34
N LYS A 196 -14.97 -13.86 -5.03
CA LYS A 196 -16.38 -14.23 -4.77
C LYS A 196 -16.94 -13.50 -3.53
N GLU A 197 -16.12 -13.31 -2.49
CA GLU A 197 -16.52 -12.55 -1.31
C GLU A 197 -16.68 -11.07 -1.62
N ILE A 198 -15.78 -10.51 -2.42
CA ILE A 198 -15.85 -9.11 -2.87
C ILE A 198 -17.12 -8.90 -3.71
N LEU A 199 -17.43 -9.79 -4.66
CA LEU A 199 -18.63 -9.71 -5.49
C LEU A 199 -19.91 -9.71 -4.64
N LYS A 200 -20.00 -10.59 -3.63
CA LYS A 200 -21.12 -10.64 -2.67
C LYS A 200 -21.25 -9.35 -1.88
N ASP A 201 -20.14 -8.87 -1.32
CA ASP A 201 -20.12 -7.65 -0.52
C ASP A 201 -20.53 -6.40 -1.30
N LYS A 202 -20.19 -6.36 -2.57
CA LYS A 202 -20.57 -5.27 -3.49
C LYS A 202 -22.02 -5.38 -4.00
N GLY A 203 -22.71 -6.49 -3.73
CA GLY A 203 -24.12 -6.66 -4.08
C GLY A 203 -24.36 -7.21 -5.48
N ILE A 204 -23.38 -7.87 -6.11
CA ILE A 204 -23.61 -8.63 -7.34
C ILE A 204 -24.60 -9.75 -7.04
N ALA A 205 -25.61 -9.92 -7.91
CA ALA A 205 -26.64 -10.93 -7.75
C ALA A 205 -26.03 -12.34 -7.68
N GLU A 206 -26.57 -13.20 -6.82
CA GLU A 206 -25.98 -14.51 -6.53
C GLU A 206 -25.85 -15.39 -7.79
N ASN A 207 -26.79 -15.25 -8.74
CA ASN A 207 -26.77 -15.97 -10.02
C ASN A 207 -25.63 -15.50 -10.95
N ASP A 208 -25.15 -14.27 -10.79
CA ASP A 208 -24.14 -13.65 -11.66
C ASP A 208 -22.71 -13.77 -11.09
N ILE A 209 -22.58 -14.26 -9.85
CA ILE A 209 -21.28 -14.33 -9.16
C ILE A 209 -20.33 -15.28 -9.88
N GLU A 210 -20.78 -16.49 -10.24
CA GLU A 210 -19.91 -17.48 -10.89
C GLU A 210 -19.49 -17.00 -12.29
N GLU A 211 -20.42 -16.48 -13.08
CA GLU A 211 -20.11 -15.95 -14.41
C GLU A 211 -19.10 -14.78 -14.32
N THR A 212 -19.35 -13.84 -13.40
CA THR A 212 -18.46 -12.69 -13.21
C THR A 212 -17.09 -13.11 -12.70
N TYR A 213 -17.04 -14.07 -11.77
CA TYR A 213 -15.79 -14.64 -11.27
C TYR A 213 -14.97 -15.26 -12.41
N ASP A 214 -15.59 -16.16 -13.18
CA ASP A 214 -14.92 -16.85 -14.29
C ASP A 214 -14.44 -15.87 -15.36
N PHE A 215 -15.24 -14.85 -15.66
CA PHE A 215 -14.86 -13.79 -16.59
C PHE A 215 -13.63 -13.01 -16.10
N VAL A 216 -13.64 -12.52 -14.87
CA VAL A 216 -12.54 -11.73 -14.29
C VAL A 216 -11.25 -12.56 -14.22
N VAL A 217 -11.33 -13.79 -13.71
CA VAL A 217 -10.14 -14.67 -13.58
C VAL A 217 -9.59 -15.05 -14.96
N SER A 218 -10.44 -15.23 -15.97
CA SER A 218 -10.01 -15.62 -17.31
C SER A 218 -9.40 -14.47 -18.11
N ASN A 219 -9.89 -13.24 -17.91
CA ASN A 219 -9.52 -12.10 -18.75
C ASN A 219 -8.50 -11.16 -18.13
N PHE A 220 -8.49 -10.96 -16.81
CA PHE A 220 -7.58 -10.01 -16.18
C PHE A 220 -6.15 -10.56 -16.08
N ASN A 221 -5.17 -9.81 -16.57
CA ASN A 221 -3.76 -10.15 -16.43
C ASN A 221 -3.26 -9.96 -14.99
N LEU A 222 -3.84 -9.00 -14.27
CA LEU A 222 -3.53 -8.69 -12.88
C LEU A 222 -4.82 -8.52 -12.09
N LEU A 223 -5.03 -9.40 -11.12
CA LEU A 223 -6.14 -9.31 -10.16
C LEU A 223 -5.77 -8.41 -8.97
N SER A 224 -5.51 -7.13 -9.24
CA SER A 224 -5.41 -6.17 -8.14
C SER A 224 -6.80 -5.90 -7.54
N ILE A 225 -6.85 -5.58 -6.25
CA ILE A 225 -8.13 -5.19 -5.62
C ILE A 225 -8.74 -3.97 -6.32
N ASP A 226 -7.90 -3.04 -6.75
CA ASP A 226 -8.31 -1.84 -7.47
C ASP A 226 -8.99 -2.19 -8.81
N ASN A 227 -8.37 -3.03 -9.64
CA ASN A 227 -8.97 -3.49 -10.90
C ASN A 227 -10.30 -4.22 -10.68
N ILE A 228 -10.35 -5.09 -9.66
CA ILE A 228 -11.55 -5.84 -9.31
C ILE A 228 -12.68 -4.89 -8.91
N LEU A 229 -12.41 -3.95 -8.00
CA LEU A 229 -13.42 -3.01 -7.52
C LEU A 229 -13.89 -2.08 -8.63
N SER A 230 -12.98 -1.54 -9.46
CA SER A 230 -13.34 -0.69 -10.59
C SER A 230 -14.24 -1.41 -11.58
N PHE A 231 -13.94 -2.68 -11.92
CA PHE A 231 -14.79 -3.46 -12.81
C PHE A 231 -16.17 -3.75 -12.20
N ILE A 232 -16.23 -4.06 -10.91
CA ILE A 232 -17.51 -4.30 -10.23
C ILE A 232 -18.36 -3.03 -10.18
N ASP A 233 -17.75 -1.89 -9.89
CA ASP A 233 -18.46 -0.60 -9.82
C ASP A 233 -19.05 -0.26 -11.21
N GLU A 234 -18.31 -0.45 -12.33
CA GLU A 234 -18.82 -0.32 -13.69
C GLU A 234 -19.98 -1.30 -13.98
N LYS A 235 -19.83 -2.58 -13.63
CA LYS A 235 -20.86 -3.59 -13.83
C LYS A 235 -22.16 -3.27 -13.07
N LEU A 236 -22.07 -2.73 -11.88
CA LEU A 236 -23.23 -2.32 -11.09
C LEU A 236 -23.90 -1.06 -11.67
N MET A 237 -23.10 -0.15 -12.23
CA MET A 237 -23.58 1.11 -12.79
C MET A 237 -24.22 0.94 -14.17
N PHE A 238 -23.67 0.02 -14.97
CA PHE A 238 -24.10 -0.28 -16.35
C PHE A 238 -24.50 -1.75 -16.49
N SER A 239 -25.54 -2.13 -15.75
CA SER A 239 -26.01 -3.52 -15.67
C SER A 239 -26.52 -4.10 -17.01
N GLU A 240 -26.83 -3.24 -17.98
CA GLU A 240 -27.25 -3.59 -19.35
C GLU A 240 -26.08 -4.01 -20.25
N LEU A 241 -24.83 -3.63 -19.90
CA LEU A 241 -23.66 -3.97 -20.69
C LEU A 241 -23.12 -5.37 -20.36
N SER A 242 -22.58 -6.03 -21.37
CA SER A 242 -21.88 -7.30 -21.15
C SER A 242 -20.53 -7.09 -20.44
N ASN A 243 -20.04 -8.11 -19.75
CA ASN A 243 -18.72 -8.06 -19.11
C ASN A 243 -17.58 -7.72 -20.09
N LYS A 244 -17.71 -8.11 -21.37
CA LYS A 244 -16.74 -7.80 -22.43
C LYS A 244 -16.79 -6.34 -22.83
N ASP A 245 -18.00 -5.79 -22.99
CA ASP A 245 -18.18 -4.39 -23.37
C ASP A 245 -17.63 -3.46 -22.27
N ILE A 246 -17.91 -3.78 -21.01
CA ILE A 246 -17.36 -3.07 -19.85
C ILE A 246 -15.82 -3.10 -19.88
N LEU A 247 -15.21 -4.27 -20.04
CA LEU A 247 -13.75 -4.41 -19.99
C LEU A 247 -13.04 -3.71 -21.16
N LYS A 248 -13.71 -3.60 -22.32
CA LYS A 248 -13.13 -3.05 -23.55
C LYS A 248 -12.56 -1.65 -23.38
N ASP A 249 -13.29 -0.78 -22.66
CA ASP A 249 -12.95 0.63 -22.50
C ASP A 249 -12.21 0.93 -21.19
N MET A 250 -12.12 -0.06 -20.29
CA MET A 250 -11.40 0.08 -19.03
C MET A 250 -9.87 0.00 -19.21
N ASN A 251 -9.12 0.75 -18.39
CA ASN A 251 -7.67 0.66 -18.35
C ASN A 251 -7.18 -0.57 -17.56
N ILE A 252 -7.73 -1.74 -17.88
CA ILE A 252 -7.37 -3.03 -17.30
C ILE A 252 -6.66 -3.85 -18.39
N VAL A 253 -5.45 -4.31 -18.09
CA VAL A 253 -4.69 -5.14 -19.05
C VAL A 253 -5.29 -6.52 -19.11
N ASN A 254 -5.76 -6.91 -20.29
CA ASN A 254 -6.32 -8.21 -20.61
C ASN A 254 -5.21 -9.26 -20.83
N LYS A 255 -5.44 -10.53 -20.47
CA LYS A 255 -4.49 -11.64 -20.71
C LYS A 255 -4.15 -11.83 -22.20
N ASN A 256 -5.07 -11.49 -23.09
CA ASN A 256 -4.88 -11.60 -24.54
C ASN A 256 -4.21 -10.37 -25.19
N GLY A 257 -3.71 -9.42 -24.38
CA GLY A 257 -3.19 -8.13 -24.85
C GLY A 257 -4.29 -7.08 -25.04
N LYS A 258 -3.92 -5.78 -25.02
CA LYS A 258 -4.85 -4.72 -25.43
C LYS A 258 -5.08 -4.91 -26.94
N HIS A 259 -6.32 -5.19 -27.34
CA HIS A 259 -6.79 -5.42 -28.69
C HIS A 259 -6.36 -6.76 -29.33
N SER A 260 -7.22 -7.75 -29.28
CA SER A 260 -7.27 -8.76 -30.34
C SER A 260 -7.77 -8.05 -31.61
N GLU A 261 -7.02 -8.13 -32.71
CA GLU A 261 -7.43 -7.59 -34.02
C GLU A 261 -8.73 -8.26 -34.57
N ASP A 262 -9.27 -9.24 -33.88
CA ASP A 262 -10.45 -10.03 -34.29
C ASP A 262 -11.81 -9.40 -33.92
N ASP A 263 -11.85 -8.25 -33.22
CA ASP A 263 -13.13 -7.58 -32.82
C ASP A 263 -13.59 -6.49 -33.81
N LEU A 264 -13.06 -6.45 -35.05
CA LEU A 264 -13.40 -5.42 -36.06
C LEU A 264 -14.62 -5.76 -36.94
N GLU A 265 -15.41 -6.80 -36.62
CA GLU A 265 -16.67 -7.05 -37.35
C GLU A 265 -17.86 -6.96 -36.40
N SER A 266 -18.28 -5.74 -36.09
CA SER A 266 -19.68 -5.43 -35.81
C SER A 266 -20.05 -4.14 -36.50
N ASP A 267 -20.98 -4.21 -37.45
CA ASP A 267 -21.70 -3.10 -38.08
C ASP A 267 -22.37 -2.26 -36.97
N SER A 268 -21.62 -1.36 -36.35
CA SER A 268 -22.19 -0.31 -35.48
C SER A 268 -22.67 0.81 -36.40
N GLU A 269 -23.95 1.10 -36.41
CA GLU A 269 -24.49 2.33 -37.01
C GLU A 269 -23.74 3.52 -36.42
N VAL A 270 -23.04 4.25 -37.28
CA VAL A 270 -22.33 5.46 -36.88
C VAL A 270 -23.37 6.55 -36.64
N THR A 271 -23.64 6.88 -35.39
CA THR A 271 -24.48 8.02 -35.04
C THR A 271 -23.60 9.27 -35.02
N THR A 272 -23.92 10.22 -35.92
CA THR A 272 -23.23 11.54 -35.96
C THR A 272 -23.88 12.46 -34.94
N ILE A 273 -23.13 12.92 -33.95
CA ILE A 273 -23.56 13.96 -33.02
C ILE A 273 -23.08 15.30 -33.65
N ASN A 274 -24.00 16.12 -34.09
CA ASN A 274 -23.72 17.52 -34.48
C ASN A 274 -23.78 18.38 -33.22
N PHE A 275 -22.67 19.01 -32.88
CA PHE A 275 -22.68 20.10 -31.92
C PHE A 275 -23.07 21.34 -32.73
N ASP A 276 -24.27 21.86 -32.52
CA ASP A 276 -24.66 23.15 -33.07
C ASP A 276 -23.70 24.20 -32.50
N GLU A 277 -22.95 24.90 -33.40
CA GLU A 277 -22.19 26.08 -33.01
C GLU A 277 -23.23 27.14 -32.60
N ASP A 278 -23.26 27.48 -31.32
CA ASP A 278 -24.08 28.57 -30.81
C ASP A 278 -23.69 29.85 -31.55
N ASP A 279 -24.67 30.45 -32.24
CA ASP A 279 -24.55 31.71 -32.93
C ASP A 279 -24.00 32.77 -31.95
N ASP A 280 -22.85 33.34 -32.31
CA ASP A 280 -22.30 34.54 -31.67
C ASP A 280 -23.33 35.68 -31.83
N ASP A 281 -24.08 35.99 -30.76
CA ASP A 281 -24.83 37.22 -30.65
C ASP A 281 -23.82 38.37 -30.64
N GLU A 282 -23.74 39.08 -31.79
CA GLU A 282 -23.09 40.39 -31.92
C GLU A 282 -23.77 41.42 -30.99
N ASP A 283 -23.22 41.60 -29.79
CA ASP A 283 -23.56 42.72 -28.93
C ASP A 283 -23.10 44.02 -29.58
N ASP A 284 -24.08 44.72 -30.14
CA ASP A 284 -24.02 46.05 -30.73
C ASP A 284 -23.62 47.11 -29.65
N TYR A 285 -22.33 47.40 -29.60
CA TYR A 285 -21.75 48.38 -28.66
C TYR A 285 -21.88 49.78 -29.26
N THR A 286 -22.96 50.50 -28.94
CA THR A 286 -23.06 51.93 -29.19
C THR A 286 -22.27 52.71 -28.14
N PRO A 287 -21.31 53.58 -28.53
CA PRO A 287 -20.63 54.44 -27.58
C PRO A 287 -21.55 55.63 -27.16
N CYS A 288 -21.73 55.80 -25.86
CA CYS A 288 -22.30 57.01 -25.29
C CYS A 288 -21.25 58.13 -25.31
N ASP A 289 -21.49 59.19 -26.07
CA ASP A 289 -20.88 60.49 -25.89
C ASP A 289 -21.40 61.15 -24.59
N CYS A 290 -20.49 61.46 -23.68
CA CYS A 290 -20.41 62.64 -22.82
C CYS A 290 -19.15 62.60 -21.96
#